data_b0660651d10aad6cf98952875ec5a85d
#
_entry.id   b0660651d10aad6cf98952875ec5a85d
#
_cell.length_a   1.000
_cell.length_b   1.000
_cell.length_c   1.000
_cell.angle_alpha   90.00
_cell.angle_beta   90.00
_cell.angle_gamma   90.00
#
_symmetry.space_group_name_H-M   'P 1'
#
loop_
_entity.id
_entity.type
_entity.pdbx_description
1 polymer ?
#
loop_
_entity_poly.entity_id
_entity_poly.type
_entity_poly.pdbx_seq_one_letter_code
_entity_poly.pdbx_strand_id
1 'polypeptide(L)'
;MPIDNPDIQPWPLKGSEIAADFKIFKVRSDQRTSPRTGDDHSFFVIESVDWCNVVALTANDELVMVEQYRQGTNLIELELPGGMIDPGETPAETAPRELREETGYAGDAPEPIGFVYANPAIMNNKVHTVMIRNAQLKHDTNLDDGEDVAARLVPLADIPGLIA
;
A
#
# COMPACT_ATOMS: atom_id res chain seq x y z
N MET A 1 -0.39 -6.27 -16.84
CA MET A 1 0.23 -7.44 -17.50
C MET A 1 1.71 -7.15 -17.71
N PRO A 2 2.62 -8.11 -17.51
CA PRO A 2 4.01 -7.93 -17.90
C PRO A 2 4.11 -7.58 -19.39
N ILE A 3 4.96 -6.64 -19.73
CA ILE A 3 5.21 -6.29 -21.12
C ILE A 3 6.21 -7.33 -21.66
N ASP A 4 5.81 -8.06 -22.68
CA ASP A 4 6.71 -8.98 -23.38
C ASP A 4 7.54 -8.17 -24.38
N ASN A 5 8.79 -7.92 -24.00
CA ASN A 5 9.76 -7.23 -24.87
C ASN A 5 10.92 -8.18 -25.14
N PRO A 6 11.13 -8.63 -26.38
CA PRO A 6 12.20 -9.57 -26.71
C PRO A 6 13.62 -9.02 -26.47
N ASP A 7 13.79 -7.71 -26.41
CA ASP A 7 15.08 -7.07 -26.16
C ASP A 7 15.46 -7.02 -24.67
N ILE A 8 14.50 -7.30 -23.76
CA ILE A 8 14.72 -7.30 -22.31
C ILE A 8 14.48 -8.70 -21.77
N GLN A 9 15.52 -9.31 -21.25
CA GLN A 9 15.46 -10.66 -20.68
C GLN A 9 15.47 -10.64 -19.15
N PRO A 10 14.73 -11.54 -18.49
CA PRO A 10 14.84 -11.75 -17.05
C PRO A 10 16.28 -12.11 -16.66
N TRP A 11 16.72 -11.56 -15.52
CA TRP A 11 18.03 -11.88 -14.98
C TRP A 11 17.99 -13.21 -14.22
N PRO A 12 18.72 -14.27 -14.66
CA PRO A 12 18.74 -15.54 -13.96
C PRO A 12 19.20 -15.39 -12.51
N LEU A 13 18.44 -15.99 -11.59
CA LEU A 13 18.78 -16.05 -10.17
C LEU A 13 19.78 -17.20 -9.94
N LYS A 14 20.94 -16.89 -9.33
CA LYS A 14 21.96 -17.88 -8.94
C LYS A 14 21.84 -18.29 -7.48
N GLY A 15 21.45 -17.36 -6.63
CA GLY A 15 21.33 -17.61 -5.19
C GLY A 15 20.55 -16.49 -4.53
N SER A 16 19.97 -16.81 -3.38
CA SER A 16 19.18 -15.87 -2.58
C SER A 16 19.34 -16.20 -1.11
N GLU A 17 19.50 -15.18 -0.28
CA GLU A 17 19.57 -15.33 1.18
C GLU A 17 18.88 -14.16 1.88
N ILE A 18 18.38 -14.38 3.11
CA ILE A 18 17.85 -13.28 3.93
C ILE A 18 19.04 -12.60 4.62
N ALA A 19 19.30 -11.37 4.23
CA ALA A 19 20.36 -10.53 4.79
C ALA A 19 19.95 -9.90 6.14
N ALA A 20 18.66 -9.56 6.32
CA ALA A 20 18.13 -9.03 7.56
C ALA A 20 16.62 -9.32 7.70
N ASP A 21 16.13 -9.41 8.95
CA ASP A 21 14.72 -9.60 9.29
C ASP A 21 14.32 -8.56 10.35
N PHE A 22 13.34 -7.70 10.01
CA PHE A 22 12.86 -6.60 10.86
C PHE A 22 11.40 -6.79 11.30
N LYS A 23 10.87 -8.00 11.28
CA LYS A 23 9.48 -8.40 11.58
C LYS A 23 8.47 -7.92 10.51
N ILE A 24 8.34 -6.60 10.33
CA ILE A 24 7.41 -5.98 9.35
C ILE A 24 7.87 -6.12 7.90
N PHE A 25 9.18 -6.28 7.69
CA PHE A 25 9.78 -6.59 6.38
C PHE A 25 11.10 -7.32 6.55
N LYS A 26 11.54 -7.98 5.47
CA LYS A 26 12.86 -8.62 5.36
C LYS A 26 13.66 -7.98 4.25
N VAL A 27 14.97 -8.03 4.37
CA VAL A 27 15.89 -7.68 3.29
C VAL A 27 16.50 -8.98 2.75
N ARG A 28 16.21 -9.27 1.48
CA ARG A 28 16.78 -10.40 0.75
C ARG A 28 17.91 -9.92 -0.14
N SER A 29 19.01 -10.66 -0.18
CA SER A 29 20.13 -10.47 -1.11
C SER A 29 20.04 -11.53 -2.22
N ASP A 30 19.83 -11.08 -3.46
CA ASP A 30 19.78 -11.93 -4.66
C ASP A 30 21.05 -11.79 -5.47
N GLN A 31 21.69 -12.92 -5.82
CA GLN A 31 22.77 -12.97 -6.81
C GLN A 31 22.17 -13.27 -8.18
N ARG A 32 22.38 -12.38 -9.15
CA ARG A 32 21.81 -12.50 -10.50
C ARG A 32 22.85 -12.24 -11.57
N THR A 33 22.72 -12.92 -12.70
CA THR A 33 23.60 -12.72 -13.86
C THR A 33 22.93 -11.79 -14.86
N SER A 34 23.65 -10.78 -15.32
CA SER A 34 23.19 -9.92 -16.41
C SER A 34 23.12 -10.70 -17.74
N PRO A 35 21.95 -10.82 -18.38
CA PRO A 35 21.88 -11.47 -19.70
C PRO A 35 22.58 -10.66 -20.80
N ARG A 36 22.83 -9.36 -20.57
CA ARG A 36 23.49 -8.47 -21.54
C ARG A 36 25.02 -8.58 -21.48
N THR A 37 25.61 -8.68 -20.26
CA THR A 37 27.08 -8.66 -20.08
C THR A 37 27.65 -10.00 -19.65
N GLY A 38 26.84 -10.89 -19.06
CA GLY A 38 27.29 -12.14 -18.43
C GLY A 38 27.84 -11.96 -17.01
N ASP A 39 27.93 -10.72 -16.50
CA ASP A 39 28.47 -10.44 -15.19
C ASP A 39 27.46 -10.73 -14.07
N ASP A 40 27.95 -11.10 -12.91
CA ASP A 40 27.15 -11.33 -11.71
C ASP A 40 27.01 -10.04 -10.88
N HIS A 41 25.82 -9.82 -10.37
CA HIS A 41 25.47 -8.67 -9.53
C HIS A 41 24.65 -9.09 -8.32
N SER A 42 24.82 -8.34 -7.23
CA SER A 42 24.01 -8.47 -6.02
C SER A 42 22.91 -7.41 -6.00
N PHE A 43 21.70 -7.83 -5.71
CA PHE A 43 20.55 -6.94 -5.54
C PHE A 43 19.91 -7.15 -4.18
N PHE A 44 19.56 -6.05 -3.51
CA PHE A 44 18.77 -6.13 -2.28
C PHE A 44 17.30 -5.89 -2.59
N VAL A 45 16.46 -6.78 -2.07
CA VAL A 45 15.00 -6.71 -2.22
C VAL A 45 14.38 -6.63 -0.83
N ILE A 46 13.54 -5.63 -0.61
CA ILE A 46 12.69 -5.54 0.57
C ILE A 46 11.46 -6.41 0.32
N GLU A 47 11.30 -7.44 1.13
CA GLU A 47 10.12 -8.31 1.14
C GLU A 47 9.17 -7.85 2.23
N SER A 48 7.98 -7.45 1.86
CA SER A 48 6.91 -7.03 2.76
C SER A 48 5.60 -7.67 2.35
N VAL A 49 4.60 -7.62 3.24
CA VAL A 49 3.22 -7.96 2.90
C VAL A 49 2.65 -6.91 1.95
N ASP A 50 1.61 -7.29 1.22
CA ASP A 50 0.85 -6.33 0.42
C ASP A 50 0.10 -5.34 1.32
N TRP A 51 -0.20 -4.17 0.78
CA TRP A 51 -0.93 -3.09 1.45
C TRP A 51 -2.23 -2.79 0.74
N CYS A 52 -3.18 -2.22 1.48
CA CYS A 52 -4.46 -1.78 0.97
C CYS A 52 -4.70 -0.31 1.28
N ASN A 53 -5.01 0.50 0.26
CA ASN A 53 -5.52 1.86 0.39
C ASN A 53 -7.02 1.89 0.09
N VAL A 54 -7.77 2.69 0.85
CA VAL A 54 -9.23 2.77 0.75
C VAL A 54 -9.65 4.12 0.18
N VAL A 55 -10.25 4.13 -1.00
CA VAL A 55 -10.92 5.29 -1.57
C VAL A 55 -12.37 5.29 -1.06
N ALA A 56 -12.62 5.92 0.08
CA ALA A 56 -13.94 5.97 0.71
C ALA A 56 -14.62 7.31 0.38
N LEU A 57 -15.75 7.26 -0.33
CA LEU A 57 -16.53 8.43 -0.74
C LEU A 57 -17.83 8.52 0.04
N THR A 58 -18.11 9.69 0.62
CA THR A 58 -19.40 10.03 1.22
C THR A 58 -20.46 10.30 0.14
N ALA A 59 -21.74 10.34 0.54
CA ALA A 59 -22.83 10.74 -0.34
C ALA A 59 -22.77 12.23 -0.76
N ASN A 60 -21.91 13.03 -0.13
CA ASN A 60 -21.70 14.46 -0.41
C ASN A 60 -20.48 14.72 -1.28
N ASP A 61 -19.94 13.71 -1.97
CA ASP A 61 -18.72 13.81 -2.78
C ASP A 61 -17.48 14.28 -1.98
N GLU A 62 -17.34 13.78 -0.74
CA GLU A 62 -16.17 14.00 0.08
C GLU A 62 -15.37 12.69 0.20
N LEU A 63 -14.05 12.79 0.11
CA LEU A 63 -13.14 11.68 0.34
C LEU A 63 -12.80 11.61 1.84
N VAL A 64 -12.96 10.44 2.44
CA VAL A 64 -12.49 10.18 3.81
C VAL A 64 -10.98 9.96 3.73
N MET A 65 -10.23 10.82 4.38
CA MET A 65 -8.77 10.78 4.46
C MET A 65 -8.32 10.73 5.92
N VAL A 66 -7.04 10.51 6.13
CA VAL A 66 -6.41 10.49 7.45
C VAL A 66 -5.19 11.39 7.47
N GLU A 67 -4.98 12.11 8.56
CA GLU A 67 -3.74 12.81 8.87
C GLU A 67 -2.95 11.95 9.87
N GLN A 68 -1.70 11.62 9.53
CA GLN A 68 -0.84 10.78 10.36
C GLN A 68 0.61 11.25 10.29
N TYR A 69 1.32 11.24 11.42
CA TYR A 69 2.76 11.45 11.43
C TYR A 69 3.49 10.22 10.90
N ARG A 70 4.29 10.41 9.85
CA ARG A 70 5.10 9.34 9.24
C ARG A 70 6.58 9.50 9.62
N GLN A 71 7.12 8.53 10.34
CA GLN A 71 8.52 8.51 10.78
C GLN A 71 9.51 8.52 9.59
N GLY A 72 9.12 7.96 8.46
CA GLY A 72 9.97 7.89 7.26
C GLY A 72 10.23 9.26 6.63
N THR A 73 9.20 10.08 6.51
CA THR A 73 9.28 11.45 5.96
C THR A 73 9.52 12.49 7.03
N ASN A 74 9.23 12.16 8.30
CA ASN A 74 9.26 13.06 9.45
C ASN A 74 8.25 14.22 9.32
N LEU A 75 7.11 13.95 8.67
CA LEU A 75 6.03 14.91 8.41
C LEU A 75 4.67 14.34 8.87
N ILE A 76 3.70 15.25 9.05
CA ILE A 76 2.29 14.87 9.08
C ILE A 76 1.82 14.79 7.62
N GLU A 77 1.42 13.59 7.21
CA GLU A 77 0.96 13.31 5.84
C GLU A 77 -0.57 13.23 5.83
N LEU A 78 -1.17 13.66 4.72
CA LEU A 78 -2.58 13.48 4.42
C LEU A 78 -2.71 12.32 3.44
N GLU A 79 -3.31 11.22 3.90
CA GLU A 79 -3.31 9.94 3.20
C GLU A 79 -4.71 9.36 3.05
N LEU A 80 -4.85 8.36 2.18
CA LEU A 80 -6.01 7.48 2.19
C LEU A 80 -5.92 6.56 3.42
N PRO A 81 -7.03 6.24 4.07
CA PRO A 81 -7.06 5.17 5.09
C PRO A 81 -6.53 3.86 4.51
N GLY A 82 -5.84 3.08 5.32
CA GLY A 82 -5.35 1.78 4.85
C GLY A 82 -4.18 1.25 5.65
N GLY A 83 -3.86 -0.01 5.41
CA GLY A 83 -2.81 -0.71 6.15
C GLY A 83 -2.35 -1.99 5.49
N MET A 84 -1.67 -2.80 6.27
CA MET A 84 -1.18 -4.11 5.85
C MET A 84 -2.33 -5.11 5.66
N ILE A 85 -2.23 -5.91 4.59
CA ILE A 85 -3.13 -7.04 4.38
C ILE A 85 -2.66 -8.18 5.27
N ASP A 86 -3.49 -8.57 6.22
CA ASP A 86 -3.17 -9.65 7.16
C ASP A 86 -3.10 -11.01 6.45
N PRO A 87 -2.30 -11.97 6.99
CA PRO A 87 -2.21 -13.30 6.42
C PRO A 87 -3.58 -13.99 6.32
N GLY A 88 -4.02 -14.24 5.09
CA GLY A 88 -5.30 -14.89 4.78
C GLY A 88 -6.43 -13.92 4.46
N GLU A 89 -6.24 -12.61 4.64
CA GLU A 89 -7.19 -11.60 4.18
C GLU A 89 -7.03 -11.31 2.67
N THR A 90 -8.11 -10.87 2.07
CA THR A 90 -8.13 -10.25 0.76
C THR A 90 -8.16 -8.72 0.88
N PRO A 91 -7.76 -7.95 -0.15
CA PRO A 91 -7.90 -6.49 -0.12
C PRO A 91 -9.34 -6.00 0.16
N ALA A 92 -10.35 -6.77 -0.27
CA ALA A 92 -11.76 -6.45 -0.03
C ALA A 92 -12.21 -6.70 1.43
N GLU A 93 -11.49 -7.54 2.17
CA GLU A 93 -11.71 -7.75 3.61
C GLU A 93 -10.93 -6.75 4.45
N THR A 94 -9.69 -6.46 4.07
CA THR A 94 -8.83 -5.47 4.74
C THR A 94 -9.42 -4.05 4.67
N ALA A 95 -9.86 -3.60 3.49
CA ALA A 95 -10.31 -2.22 3.28
C ALA A 95 -11.43 -1.75 4.23
N PRO A 96 -12.55 -2.47 4.43
CA PRO A 96 -13.58 -2.05 5.38
C PRO A 96 -13.11 -2.14 6.84
N ARG A 97 -12.19 -3.03 7.17
CA ARG A 97 -11.60 -3.14 8.52
C ARG A 97 -10.77 -1.89 8.82
N GLU A 98 -9.80 -1.55 7.99
CA GLU A 98 -8.93 -0.38 8.13
C GLU A 98 -9.74 0.94 8.14
N LEU A 99 -10.68 1.10 7.20
CA LEU A 99 -11.54 2.29 7.16
C LEU A 99 -12.28 2.49 8.49
N ARG A 100 -12.81 1.42 9.06
CA ARG A 100 -13.53 1.49 10.34
C ARG A 100 -12.57 1.78 11.51
N GLU A 101 -11.43 1.11 11.58
CA GLU A 101 -10.48 1.21 12.68
C GLU A 101 -9.86 2.59 12.75
N GLU A 102 -9.39 3.14 11.63
CA GLU A 102 -8.74 4.44 11.57
C GLU A 102 -9.71 5.63 11.61
N THR A 103 -10.92 5.47 11.04
CA THR A 103 -11.80 6.63 10.81
C THR A 103 -13.20 6.51 11.42
N GLY A 104 -13.63 5.32 11.80
CA GLY A 104 -15.01 5.05 12.23
C GLY A 104 -16.02 5.02 11.08
N TYR A 105 -15.61 5.23 9.82
CA TYR A 105 -16.49 5.20 8.66
C TYR A 105 -16.76 3.78 8.18
N ALA A 106 -17.95 3.57 7.62
CA ALA A 106 -18.34 2.35 6.91
C ALA A 106 -19.33 2.70 5.79
N GLY A 107 -19.26 1.99 4.68
CA GLY A 107 -20.10 2.26 3.49
C GLY A 107 -20.63 1.00 2.82
N ASP A 108 -20.79 1.09 1.51
CA ASP A 108 -21.24 -0.03 0.67
C ASP A 108 -20.20 -1.15 0.58
N ALA A 109 -20.52 -2.22 -0.14
CA ALA A 109 -19.61 -3.31 -0.38
C ALA A 109 -18.30 -2.83 -1.03
N PRO A 110 -17.13 -3.33 -0.58
CA PRO A 110 -15.83 -2.94 -1.10
C PRO A 110 -15.65 -3.42 -2.55
N GLU A 111 -15.13 -2.54 -3.41
CA GLU A 111 -14.85 -2.80 -4.82
C GLU A 111 -13.35 -2.65 -5.08
N PRO A 112 -12.58 -3.74 -5.26
CA PRO A 112 -11.19 -3.65 -5.68
C PRO A 112 -11.06 -3.01 -7.06
N ILE A 113 -10.32 -1.91 -7.17
CA ILE A 113 -10.16 -1.15 -8.43
C ILE A 113 -8.80 -1.33 -9.08
N GLY A 114 -7.84 -1.95 -8.40
CA GLY A 114 -6.54 -2.27 -8.95
C GLY A 114 -5.42 -2.34 -7.92
N PHE A 115 -4.20 -2.45 -8.42
CA PHE A 115 -2.99 -2.37 -7.58
C PHE A 115 -1.82 -1.76 -8.35
N VAL A 116 -0.85 -1.26 -7.61
CA VAL A 116 0.47 -0.87 -8.11
C VAL A 116 1.55 -1.58 -7.29
N TYR A 117 2.76 -1.72 -7.84
CA TYR A 117 3.91 -2.08 -7.02
C TYR A 117 4.41 -0.84 -6.27
N ALA A 118 4.67 -0.95 -4.96
CA ALA A 118 5.09 0.16 -4.11
C ALA A 118 6.38 0.83 -4.64
N ASN A 119 7.41 0.03 -4.85
CA ASN A 119 8.65 0.44 -5.48
C ASN A 119 9.31 -0.78 -6.16
N PRO A 120 8.95 -1.08 -7.43
CA PRO A 120 9.39 -2.32 -8.10
C PRO A 120 10.91 -2.42 -8.32
N ALA A 121 11.67 -1.34 -8.11
CA ALA A 121 13.12 -1.37 -8.18
C ALA A 121 13.76 -2.13 -7.01
N ILE A 122 13.13 -2.10 -5.83
CA ILE A 122 13.70 -2.67 -4.60
C ILE A 122 12.66 -3.37 -3.70
N MET A 123 11.37 -3.34 -4.03
CA MET A 123 10.30 -3.93 -3.23
C MET A 123 9.47 -4.90 -4.06
N ASN A 124 8.99 -5.96 -3.43
CA ASN A 124 8.19 -6.99 -4.11
C ASN A 124 6.69 -6.91 -3.82
N ASN A 125 6.28 -6.09 -2.84
CA ASN A 125 4.89 -5.98 -2.42
C ASN A 125 4.06 -5.06 -3.33
N LYS A 126 2.77 -5.26 -3.28
CA LYS A 126 1.76 -4.45 -3.97
C LYS A 126 1.06 -3.53 -2.99
N VAL A 127 0.53 -2.43 -3.53
CA VAL A 127 -0.44 -1.57 -2.86
C VAL A 127 -1.75 -1.70 -3.64
N HIS A 128 -2.73 -2.35 -3.03
CA HIS A 128 -4.07 -2.52 -3.59
C HIS A 128 -4.90 -1.28 -3.30
N THR A 129 -5.80 -0.93 -4.20
CA THR A 129 -6.75 0.15 -3.99
C THR A 129 -8.17 -0.42 -4.04
N VAL A 130 -8.96 -0.10 -3.03
CA VAL A 130 -10.35 -0.54 -2.89
C VAL A 130 -11.24 0.67 -2.73
N MET A 131 -12.33 0.73 -3.52
CA MET A 131 -13.36 1.75 -3.44
C MET A 131 -14.46 1.32 -2.47
N ILE A 132 -14.89 2.25 -1.59
CA ILE A 132 -16.07 2.11 -0.73
C ILE A 132 -16.93 3.36 -0.91
N ARG A 133 -18.18 3.19 -1.39
CA ARG A 133 -19.11 4.29 -1.62
C ARG A 133 -20.07 4.47 -0.45
N ASN A 134 -20.75 5.63 -0.42
CA ASN A 134 -21.73 5.98 0.60
C ASN A 134 -21.19 5.82 2.03
N ALA A 135 -19.91 6.18 2.21
CA ALA A 135 -19.24 6.12 3.50
C ALA A 135 -19.89 7.08 4.50
N GLN A 136 -20.18 6.59 5.70
CA GLN A 136 -20.80 7.34 6.79
C GLN A 136 -20.08 7.01 8.10
N LEU A 137 -19.97 7.97 8.99
CA LEU A 137 -19.47 7.75 10.35
C LEU A 137 -20.49 6.90 11.13
N LYS A 138 -20.11 5.68 11.49
CA LYS A 138 -20.98 4.70 12.16
C LYS A 138 -20.39 4.10 13.41
N HIS A 139 -19.08 4.24 13.61
CA HIS A 139 -18.36 3.58 14.69
C HIS A 139 -17.41 4.57 15.37
N ASP A 140 -16.97 4.26 16.57
CA ASP A 140 -15.77 4.85 17.15
C ASP A 140 -14.53 4.26 16.47
N THR A 141 -13.44 5.00 16.48
CA THR A 141 -12.12 4.52 16.01
C THR A 141 -11.56 3.46 16.96
N ASN A 142 -10.72 2.58 16.45
CA ASN A 142 -10.05 1.53 17.22
C ASN A 142 -8.60 1.41 16.73
N LEU A 143 -7.79 2.42 17.09
CA LEU A 143 -6.39 2.51 16.67
C LEU A 143 -5.52 1.49 17.42
N ASP A 144 -4.50 0.99 16.75
CA ASP A 144 -3.46 0.20 17.38
C ASP A 144 -2.54 1.06 18.27
N ASP A 145 -1.83 0.44 19.23
CA ASP A 145 -0.96 1.13 20.20
C ASP A 145 0.11 2.06 19.57
N GLY A 146 0.46 1.82 18.33
CA GLY A 146 1.45 2.59 17.57
C GLY A 146 0.87 3.62 16.60
N GLU A 147 -0.44 3.78 16.57
CA GLU A 147 -1.15 4.64 15.63
C GLU A 147 -1.66 5.91 16.31
N ASP A 148 -1.40 7.04 15.65
CA ASP A 148 -1.95 8.35 16.00
C ASP A 148 -2.50 8.98 14.73
N VAL A 149 -3.79 8.75 14.49
CA VAL A 149 -4.47 9.02 13.22
C VAL A 149 -5.70 9.90 13.47
N ALA A 150 -5.89 10.91 12.63
CA ALA A 150 -7.06 11.79 12.67
C ALA A 150 -7.80 11.74 11.32
N ALA A 151 -9.08 11.37 11.35
CA ALA A 151 -9.92 11.36 10.15
C ALA A 151 -10.21 12.79 9.67
N ARG A 152 -10.20 12.99 8.34
CA ARG A 152 -10.50 14.25 7.68
C ARG A 152 -11.36 14.03 6.44
N LEU A 153 -12.42 14.81 6.29
CA LEU A 153 -13.19 14.87 5.04
C LEU A 153 -12.60 15.93 4.11
N VAL A 154 -12.35 15.54 2.86
CA VAL A 154 -11.83 16.41 1.82
C VAL A 154 -12.79 16.39 0.64
N PRO A 155 -13.34 17.55 0.22
CA PRO A 155 -14.17 17.62 -0.97
C PRO A 155 -13.43 17.05 -2.19
N LEU A 156 -14.10 16.22 -2.98
CA LEU A 156 -13.50 15.58 -4.15
C LEU A 156 -12.96 16.63 -5.15
N ALA A 157 -13.60 17.80 -5.20
CA ALA A 157 -13.17 18.93 -6.04
C ALA A 157 -11.81 19.51 -5.65
N ASP A 158 -11.37 19.33 -4.38
CA ASP A 158 -10.11 19.88 -3.87
C ASP A 158 -8.93 18.91 -4.08
N ILE A 159 -9.21 17.62 -4.34
CA ILE A 159 -8.18 16.58 -4.52
C ILE A 159 -7.14 16.93 -5.60
N PRO A 160 -7.50 17.44 -6.79
CA PRO A 160 -6.50 17.81 -7.80
C PRO A 160 -5.46 18.81 -7.30
N GLY A 161 -5.84 19.72 -6.39
CA GLY A 161 -4.92 20.68 -5.79
C GLY A 161 -3.95 20.08 -4.75
N LEU A 162 -4.25 18.91 -4.23
CA LEU A 162 -3.39 18.19 -3.26
C LEU A 162 -2.37 17.26 -3.94
N ILE A 163 -2.57 16.94 -5.23
CA ILE A 163 -1.69 16.04 -6.00
C ILE A 163 -0.62 16.84 -6.77
N ALA A 164 -0.67 18.15 -6.76
CA ALA A 164 0.17 19.05 -7.57
C ALA A 164 1.62 19.18 -7.03
#